data_b30208faced3ef35cb47f61d87f9ae57
#
_entry.id   b30208faced3ef35cb47f61d87f9ae57
#
_cell.length_a   1.000
_cell.length_b   1.000
_cell.length_c   1.000
_cell.angle_alpha   90.00
_cell.angle_beta   90.00
_cell.angle_gamma   90.00
#
_symmetry.space_group_name_H-M   'P 1'
#
loop_
_entity.id
_entity.type
_entity.pdbx_description
1 polymer ?
#
loop_
_entity_poly.entity_id
_entity_poly.type
_entity_poly.pdbx_seq_one_letter_code
_entity_poly.pdbx_strand_id
1 'polypeptide(L)'
;MSTKLFVLAKKNRKIKRLVQHINEDAELLQLWKCANVNAVDRGGISDHGEIHIRIVANAALKMLRLLVQGGVEPGVVKNHGLEQDDAELIVVLAACLHDIGIAVHRAHHERYSLFLAYPKARELLKGIYEEPDLTTITSEVLHAIVAHNAKEICLTIEAGVLKVADALDMTEGRSRIPFEKGRVNIHSISAQAVDSVDIEKGEKKPVKLVITLANSA
;
A
#
# COMPACT_ATOMS: atom_id res chain seq x y z
N MET A 1 -6.57 -0.16 21.27
CA MET A 1 -6.59 -1.52 20.67
C MET A 1 -5.98 -1.39 19.29
N SER A 2 -4.98 -2.21 18.93
CA SER A 2 -4.44 -2.22 17.56
C SER A 2 -5.52 -2.80 16.64
N THR A 3 -5.83 -2.11 15.55
CA THR A 3 -6.81 -2.57 14.58
C THR A 3 -6.12 -3.61 13.68
N LYS A 4 -6.57 -4.85 13.71
CA LYS A 4 -6.00 -5.90 12.85
C LYS A 4 -6.13 -5.50 11.37
N LEU A 5 -5.09 -5.82 10.59
CA LEU A 5 -5.15 -5.71 9.13
C LEU A 5 -6.27 -6.62 8.61
N PHE A 6 -7.17 -6.05 7.84
CA PHE A 6 -8.21 -6.77 7.13
C PHE A 6 -8.11 -6.49 5.63
N VAL A 7 -7.96 -7.55 4.85
CA VAL A 7 -7.88 -7.49 3.37
C VAL A 7 -8.91 -8.43 2.76
N LEU A 8 -9.56 -8.01 1.70
CA LEU A 8 -10.56 -8.81 0.98
C LEU A 8 -9.90 -9.91 0.13
N ALA A 9 -9.27 -10.87 0.81
CA ALA A 9 -8.49 -11.95 0.19
C ALA A 9 -9.33 -12.91 -0.69
N LYS A 10 -10.67 -12.96 -0.54
CA LYS A 10 -11.57 -13.88 -1.26
C LYS A 10 -11.07 -15.34 -1.19
N LYS A 11 -10.70 -15.94 -2.35
CA LYS A 11 -10.23 -17.33 -2.46
C LYS A 11 -8.69 -17.45 -2.35
N ASN A 12 -7.94 -16.34 -2.42
CA ASN A 12 -6.48 -16.35 -2.37
C ASN A 12 -6.00 -16.82 -0.99
N ARG A 13 -5.51 -18.06 -0.91
CA ARG A 13 -5.02 -18.68 0.33
C ARG A 13 -3.69 -18.08 0.77
N LYS A 14 -2.84 -17.65 -0.18
CA LYS A 14 -1.53 -17.05 0.10
C LYS A 14 -1.71 -15.71 0.85
N ILE A 15 -2.64 -14.85 0.40
CA ILE A 15 -2.99 -13.61 1.12
C ILE A 15 -3.56 -13.90 2.51
N LYS A 16 -4.45 -14.88 2.66
CA LYS A 16 -5.02 -15.21 3.98
C LYS A 16 -3.93 -15.56 4.98
N ARG A 17 -2.95 -16.37 4.56
CA ARG A 17 -1.82 -16.75 5.39
C ARG A 17 -0.91 -15.56 5.69
N LEU A 18 -0.60 -14.74 4.67
CA LEU A 18 0.17 -13.51 4.84
C LEU A 18 -0.49 -12.56 5.86
N VAL A 19 -1.79 -12.32 5.75
CA VAL A 19 -2.54 -11.45 6.68
C VAL A 19 -2.52 -12.01 8.12
N GLN A 20 -2.56 -13.32 8.27
CA GLN A 20 -2.39 -13.95 9.59
C GLN A 20 -0.98 -13.64 10.14
N HIS A 21 0.09 -13.88 9.37
CA HIS A 21 1.46 -13.59 9.79
C HIS A 21 1.63 -12.11 10.17
N ILE A 22 1.12 -11.18 9.36
CA ILE A 22 1.17 -9.74 9.63
C ILE A 22 0.47 -9.40 10.96
N ASN A 23 -0.70 -9.95 11.21
CA ASN A 23 -1.48 -9.66 12.41
C ASN A 23 -0.88 -10.25 13.69
N GLU A 24 0.03 -11.22 13.57
CA GLU A 24 0.77 -11.85 14.65
C GLU A 24 2.17 -11.22 14.83
N ASP A 25 2.64 -10.39 13.88
CA ASP A 25 3.95 -9.78 13.90
C ASP A 25 3.98 -8.48 14.72
N ALA A 26 4.39 -8.61 15.98
CA ALA A 26 4.46 -7.47 16.90
C ALA A 26 5.44 -6.37 16.46
N GLU A 27 6.54 -6.74 15.77
CA GLU A 27 7.53 -5.78 15.26
C GLU A 27 6.94 -4.93 14.14
N LEU A 28 6.29 -5.54 13.14
CA LEU A 28 5.67 -4.80 12.04
C LEU A 28 4.56 -3.87 12.55
N LEU A 29 3.70 -4.36 13.44
CA LEU A 29 2.65 -3.54 14.05
C LEU A 29 3.25 -2.35 14.84
N GLN A 30 4.39 -2.54 15.47
CA GLN A 30 5.08 -1.46 16.17
C GLN A 30 5.78 -0.50 15.20
N LEU A 31 6.35 -0.98 14.08
CA LEU A 31 6.92 -0.13 13.03
C LEU A 31 5.87 0.82 12.43
N TRP A 32 4.65 0.35 12.17
CA TRP A 32 3.54 1.21 11.73
C TRP A 32 3.22 2.32 12.72
N LYS A 33 3.21 2.01 14.03
CA LYS A 33 3.02 3.02 15.08
C LYS A 33 4.17 4.03 15.12
N CYS A 34 5.42 3.57 15.02
CA CYS A 34 6.57 4.46 14.97
C CYS A 34 6.56 5.37 13.74
N ALA A 35 6.18 4.82 12.57
CA ALA A 35 5.99 5.60 11.34
C ALA A 35 4.92 6.68 11.55
N ASN A 36 3.79 6.33 12.15
CA ASN A 36 2.71 7.26 12.40
C ASN A 36 3.07 8.36 13.41
N VAL A 37 3.82 8.04 14.45
CA VAL A 37 4.38 9.05 15.39
C VAL A 37 5.28 10.04 14.65
N ASN A 38 6.16 9.55 13.78
CA ASN A 38 7.02 10.44 12.98
C ASN A 38 6.23 11.27 11.97
N ALA A 39 5.22 10.68 11.33
CA ALA A 39 4.37 11.38 10.38
C ALA A 39 3.50 12.44 11.06
N VAL A 40 2.65 12.04 11.99
CA VAL A 40 1.59 12.88 12.57
C VAL A 40 2.12 13.75 13.70
N ASP A 41 2.74 13.13 14.73
CA ASP A 41 3.07 13.85 15.96
C ASP A 41 4.29 14.74 15.78
N ARG A 42 5.32 14.27 15.08
CA ARG A 42 6.58 14.99 14.89
C ARG A 42 6.58 15.79 13.59
N GLY A 43 6.12 15.21 12.49
CA GLY A 43 6.14 15.80 11.15
C GLY A 43 4.93 16.68 10.83
N GLY A 44 3.78 16.46 11.49
CA GLY A 44 2.53 17.18 11.22
C GLY A 44 1.95 16.91 9.85
N ILE A 45 2.22 15.72 9.30
CA ILE A 45 1.64 15.23 8.04
C ILE A 45 0.51 14.24 8.33
N SER A 46 -0.17 13.77 7.29
CA SER A 46 -1.29 12.83 7.37
C SER A 46 -0.91 11.49 8.02
N ASP A 47 -1.93 10.69 8.37
CA ASP A 47 -1.76 9.33 8.89
C ASP A 47 -0.98 8.43 7.90
N HIS A 48 0.03 7.71 8.41
CA HIS A 48 0.81 6.69 7.69
C HIS A 48 0.92 5.42 8.54
N GLY A 49 -0.05 5.22 9.43
CA GLY A 49 -0.17 4.05 10.28
C GLY A 49 -1.08 2.96 9.69
N GLU A 50 -1.59 2.12 10.58
CA GLU A 50 -2.38 0.93 10.22
C GLU A 50 -3.65 1.23 9.41
N ILE A 51 -4.26 2.41 9.58
CA ILE A 51 -5.47 2.79 8.83
C ILE A 51 -5.12 3.05 7.37
N HIS A 52 -4.11 3.88 7.11
CA HIS A 52 -3.58 4.15 5.79
C HIS A 52 -3.20 2.85 5.07
N ILE A 53 -2.41 2.01 5.71
CA ILE A 53 -1.95 0.74 5.15
C ILE A 53 -3.11 -0.17 4.75
N ARG A 54 -4.16 -0.26 5.59
CA ARG A 54 -5.36 -1.04 5.28
C ARG A 54 -6.11 -0.49 4.07
N ILE A 55 -6.21 0.83 3.94
CA ILE A 55 -6.85 1.49 2.79
C ILE A 55 -6.06 1.19 1.52
N VAL A 56 -4.75 1.44 1.54
CA VAL A 56 -3.86 1.22 0.38
C VAL A 56 -3.85 -0.24 -0.04
N ALA A 57 -3.73 -1.20 0.89
CA ALA A 57 -3.71 -2.63 0.57
C ALA A 57 -5.01 -3.10 -0.11
N ASN A 58 -6.18 -2.65 0.38
CA ASN A 58 -7.46 -3.02 -0.23
C ASN A 58 -7.68 -2.29 -1.57
N ALA A 59 -7.27 -1.03 -1.71
CA ALA A 59 -7.34 -0.27 -2.95
C ALA A 59 -6.46 -0.91 -4.03
N ALA A 60 -5.20 -1.24 -3.70
CA ALA A 60 -4.27 -1.90 -4.60
C ALA A 60 -4.81 -3.26 -5.07
N LEU A 61 -5.28 -4.09 -4.14
CA LEU A 61 -5.85 -5.40 -4.47
C LEU A 61 -7.09 -5.30 -5.37
N LYS A 62 -7.98 -4.33 -5.09
CA LYS A 62 -9.17 -4.09 -5.92
C LYS A 62 -8.78 -3.64 -7.32
N MET A 63 -7.83 -2.71 -7.43
CA MET A 63 -7.35 -2.17 -8.70
C MET A 63 -6.67 -3.27 -9.54
N LEU A 64 -5.76 -4.05 -8.95
CA LEU A 64 -5.11 -5.16 -9.65
C LEU A 64 -6.13 -6.15 -10.22
N ARG A 65 -7.13 -6.54 -9.42
CA ARG A 65 -8.20 -7.46 -9.85
C ARG A 65 -9.00 -6.91 -11.03
N LEU A 66 -9.30 -5.61 -11.05
CA LEU A 66 -9.99 -4.98 -12.17
C LEU A 66 -9.12 -4.94 -13.43
N LEU A 67 -7.81 -4.66 -13.29
CA LEU A 67 -6.86 -4.71 -14.40
C LEU A 67 -6.79 -6.11 -15.01
N VAL A 68 -6.65 -7.15 -14.18
CA VAL A 68 -6.59 -8.54 -14.65
C VAL A 68 -7.92 -8.97 -15.30
N GLN A 69 -9.07 -8.61 -14.73
CA GLN A 69 -10.37 -8.84 -15.35
C GLN A 69 -10.52 -8.13 -16.71
N GLY A 70 -9.80 -7.03 -16.90
CA GLY A 70 -9.72 -6.30 -18.16
C GLY A 70 -8.66 -6.81 -19.13
N GLY A 71 -8.01 -7.95 -18.83
CA GLY A 71 -7.03 -8.59 -19.71
C GLY A 71 -5.59 -8.09 -19.53
N VAL A 72 -5.30 -7.31 -18.47
CA VAL A 72 -3.92 -6.90 -18.17
C VAL A 72 -3.20 -8.02 -17.44
N GLU A 73 -2.08 -8.47 -17.98
CA GLU A 73 -1.25 -9.51 -17.38
C GLU A 73 -0.30 -8.89 -16.34
N PRO A 74 -0.29 -9.38 -15.08
CA PRO A 74 0.65 -8.93 -14.05
C PRO A 74 2.10 -9.20 -14.42
N GLY A 75 3.01 -8.36 -13.89
CA GLY A 75 4.45 -8.47 -14.16
C GLY A 75 5.05 -9.81 -13.72
N VAL A 76 4.69 -10.27 -12.53
CA VAL A 76 5.19 -11.53 -11.97
C VAL A 76 4.70 -12.76 -12.77
N VAL A 77 3.50 -12.70 -13.32
CA VAL A 77 2.96 -13.76 -14.20
C VAL A 77 3.73 -13.79 -15.51
N LYS A 78 3.83 -12.62 -16.16
CA LYS A 78 4.47 -12.48 -17.47
C LYS A 78 5.96 -12.84 -17.47
N ASN A 79 6.69 -12.39 -16.45
CA ASN A 79 8.16 -12.45 -16.46
C ASN A 79 8.73 -13.64 -15.69
N HIS A 80 7.99 -14.16 -14.71
CA HIS A 80 8.46 -15.22 -13.82
C HIS A 80 7.62 -16.50 -13.89
N GLY A 81 6.51 -16.51 -14.64
CA GLY A 81 5.64 -17.68 -14.79
C GLY A 81 4.91 -18.05 -13.51
N LEU A 82 4.79 -17.12 -12.58
CA LEU A 82 4.01 -17.29 -11.35
C LEU A 82 2.52 -17.04 -11.61
N GLU A 83 1.68 -17.13 -10.57
CA GLU A 83 0.22 -17.07 -10.70
C GLU A 83 -0.32 -15.66 -10.37
N GLN A 84 -1.57 -15.41 -10.76
CA GLN A 84 -2.28 -14.18 -10.38
C GLN A 84 -2.38 -14.00 -8.86
N ASP A 85 -2.53 -15.09 -8.11
CA ASP A 85 -2.56 -15.07 -6.65
C ASP A 85 -1.27 -14.51 -6.05
N ASP A 86 -0.12 -14.67 -6.74
CA ASP A 86 1.19 -14.12 -6.35
C ASP A 86 1.26 -12.62 -6.61
N ALA A 87 0.75 -12.15 -7.74
CA ALA A 87 0.63 -10.73 -8.01
C ALA A 87 -0.24 -10.01 -6.96
N GLU A 88 -1.37 -10.62 -6.57
CA GLU A 88 -2.22 -10.12 -5.50
C GLU A 88 -1.48 -10.04 -4.16
N LEU A 89 -0.67 -11.06 -3.84
CA LEU A 89 0.12 -11.08 -2.61
C LEU A 89 1.20 -9.98 -2.63
N ILE A 90 1.90 -9.79 -3.76
CA ILE A 90 2.92 -8.75 -3.92
C ILE A 90 2.34 -7.37 -3.60
N VAL A 91 1.20 -6.98 -4.19
CA VAL A 91 0.63 -5.65 -3.95
C VAL A 91 0.17 -5.45 -2.50
N VAL A 92 -0.35 -6.50 -1.85
CA VAL A 92 -0.75 -6.45 -0.45
C VAL A 92 0.46 -6.32 0.46
N LEU A 93 1.50 -7.14 0.28
CA LEU A 93 2.70 -7.10 1.11
C LEU A 93 3.47 -5.80 0.90
N ALA A 94 3.60 -5.34 -0.35
CA ALA A 94 4.23 -4.06 -0.66
C ALA A 94 3.47 -2.89 0.00
N ALA A 95 2.13 -2.90 -0.03
CA ALA A 95 1.32 -1.90 0.69
C ALA A 95 1.55 -1.92 2.22
N CYS A 96 1.80 -3.10 2.80
CA CYS A 96 2.09 -3.22 4.23
C CYS A 96 3.48 -2.69 4.63
N LEU A 97 4.42 -2.64 3.67
CA LEU A 97 5.83 -2.34 3.94
C LEU A 97 6.33 -1.03 3.33
N HIS A 98 5.56 -0.36 2.42
CA HIS A 98 6.07 0.76 1.63
C HIS A 98 6.52 1.95 2.48
N ASP A 99 5.83 2.22 3.58
CA ASP A 99 6.00 3.40 4.43
C ASP A 99 6.70 3.13 5.78
N ILE A 100 7.12 1.88 6.07
CA ILE A 100 7.76 1.56 7.36
C ILE A 100 9.06 2.33 7.59
N GLY A 101 9.72 2.80 6.52
CA GLY A 101 10.91 3.65 6.58
C GLY A 101 10.64 5.03 7.18
N ILE A 102 9.39 5.49 7.25
CA ILE A 102 9.01 6.72 7.97
C ILE A 102 9.34 6.59 9.47
N ALA A 103 9.33 5.37 10.01
CA ALA A 103 9.79 5.12 11.38
C ALA A 103 11.25 5.58 11.61
N VAL A 104 12.05 5.62 10.54
CA VAL A 104 13.42 6.15 10.56
C VAL A 104 13.41 7.64 10.24
N HIS A 105 12.91 8.03 9.07
CA HIS A 105 12.82 9.43 8.65
C HIS A 105 11.87 9.59 7.45
N ARG A 106 11.12 10.72 7.38
CA ARG A 106 10.16 10.98 6.28
C ARG A 106 10.86 11.20 4.94
N ALA A 107 11.95 11.99 4.90
CA ALA A 107 12.70 12.18 3.67
C ALA A 107 13.40 10.88 3.27
N HIS A 108 13.23 10.48 2.01
CA HIS A 108 13.78 9.23 1.47
C HIS A 108 13.27 7.95 2.16
N HIS A 109 12.07 7.99 2.73
CA HIS A 109 11.49 6.86 3.47
C HIS A 109 11.39 5.60 2.62
N GLU A 110 11.21 5.71 1.32
CA GLU A 110 11.17 4.59 0.39
C GLU A 110 12.47 3.76 0.46
N ARG A 111 13.61 4.45 0.56
CA ARG A 111 14.93 3.80 0.71
C ARG A 111 15.12 3.21 2.10
N TYR A 112 14.67 3.91 3.14
CA TYR A 112 14.70 3.36 4.50
C TYR A 112 13.76 2.16 4.65
N SER A 113 12.62 2.19 3.95
CA SER A 113 11.71 1.04 3.91
C SER A 113 12.39 -0.22 3.38
N LEU A 114 13.31 -0.13 2.39
CA LEU A 114 14.02 -1.31 1.87
C LEU A 114 14.83 -2.04 2.92
N PHE A 115 15.54 -1.31 3.80
CA PHE A 115 16.36 -1.93 4.85
C PHE A 115 15.50 -2.73 5.84
N LEU A 116 14.33 -2.20 6.16
CA LEU A 116 13.39 -2.85 7.08
C LEU A 116 12.55 -3.91 6.37
N ALA A 117 12.16 -3.66 5.13
CA ALA A 117 11.25 -4.52 4.37
C ALA A 117 11.90 -5.81 3.90
N TYR A 118 13.19 -5.81 3.52
CA TYR A 118 13.82 -7.02 3.03
C TYR A 118 13.78 -8.19 4.03
N PRO A 119 14.30 -8.06 5.25
CA PRO A 119 14.22 -9.13 6.24
C PRO A 119 12.76 -9.43 6.63
N LYS A 120 11.94 -8.40 6.78
CA LYS A 120 10.54 -8.55 7.19
C LYS A 120 9.70 -9.27 6.14
N ALA A 121 9.87 -8.97 4.85
CA ALA A 121 9.17 -9.67 3.77
C ALA A 121 9.52 -11.18 3.77
N ARG A 122 10.81 -11.52 3.88
CA ARG A 122 11.25 -12.92 3.93
C ARG A 122 10.68 -13.66 5.15
N GLU A 123 10.59 -12.99 6.29
CA GLU A 123 9.99 -13.56 7.50
C GLU A 123 8.49 -13.82 7.31
N LEU A 124 7.74 -12.84 6.81
CA LEU A 124 6.30 -12.94 6.58
C LEU A 124 5.93 -13.95 5.49
N LEU A 125 6.82 -14.15 4.51
CA LEU A 125 6.62 -15.10 3.41
C LEU A 125 7.05 -16.53 3.76
N LYS A 126 7.69 -16.74 4.91
CA LYS A 126 8.14 -18.07 5.36
C LYS A 126 6.98 -19.06 5.43
N GLY A 127 7.17 -20.21 4.79
CA GLY A 127 6.17 -21.26 4.68
C GLY A 127 5.02 -20.93 3.72
N ILE A 128 5.02 -19.77 3.04
CA ILE A 128 4.16 -19.48 1.89
C ILE A 128 4.92 -19.79 0.61
N TYR A 129 6.21 -19.43 0.59
CA TYR A 129 7.14 -19.69 -0.53
C TYR A 129 8.43 -20.32 -0.04
N GLU A 130 9.04 -21.10 -0.95
CA GLU A 130 10.41 -21.61 -0.85
C GLU A 130 11.26 -20.98 -1.96
N GLU A 131 12.59 -21.13 -1.90
CA GLU A 131 13.46 -20.68 -2.99
C GLU A 131 13.22 -21.52 -4.27
N PRO A 132 13.27 -20.94 -5.47
CA PRO A 132 13.67 -19.54 -5.78
C PRO A 132 12.53 -18.51 -5.69
N ASP A 133 11.27 -18.94 -5.58
CA ASP A 133 10.09 -18.05 -5.64
C ASP A 133 10.07 -17.03 -4.49
N LEU A 134 10.55 -17.44 -3.32
CA LEU A 134 10.69 -16.52 -2.17
C LEU A 134 11.56 -15.30 -2.52
N THR A 135 12.67 -15.53 -3.24
CA THR A 135 13.55 -14.44 -3.69
C THR A 135 12.85 -13.58 -4.75
N THR A 136 12.18 -14.20 -5.71
CA THR A 136 11.42 -13.50 -6.77
C THR A 136 10.35 -12.61 -6.17
N ILE A 137 9.47 -13.14 -5.34
CA ILE A 137 8.38 -12.39 -4.68
C ILE A 137 8.95 -11.25 -3.83
N THR A 138 10.01 -11.51 -3.05
CA THR A 138 10.67 -10.47 -2.25
C THR A 138 11.20 -9.34 -3.14
N SER A 139 11.85 -9.65 -4.26
CA SER A 139 12.38 -8.65 -5.18
C SER A 139 11.29 -7.78 -5.79
N GLU A 140 10.15 -8.37 -6.21
CA GLU A 140 9.00 -7.65 -6.75
C GLU A 140 8.36 -6.72 -5.69
N VAL A 141 8.26 -7.17 -4.45
CA VAL A 141 7.80 -6.35 -3.33
C VAL A 141 8.73 -5.16 -3.11
N LEU A 142 10.04 -5.36 -3.08
CA LEU A 142 11.02 -4.28 -2.90
C LEU A 142 11.01 -3.29 -4.07
N HIS A 143 10.84 -3.79 -5.32
CA HIS A 143 10.65 -2.92 -6.47
C HIS A 143 9.41 -2.04 -6.31
N ALA A 144 8.28 -2.60 -5.93
CA ALA A 144 7.05 -1.84 -5.71
C ALA A 144 7.23 -0.76 -4.60
N ILE A 145 7.95 -1.10 -3.53
CA ILE A 145 8.28 -0.15 -2.45
C ILE A 145 9.11 1.03 -2.97
N VAL A 146 10.16 0.81 -3.76
CA VAL A 146 10.97 1.91 -4.31
C VAL A 146 10.15 2.72 -5.31
N ALA A 147 9.44 2.04 -6.20
CA ALA A 147 8.74 2.65 -7.30
C ALA A 147 7.48 3.44 -6.91
N HIS A 148 7.00 3.35 -5.64
CA HIS A 148 5.89 4.20 -5.20
C HIS A 148 6.29 5.67 -5.09
N ASN A 149 7.60 5.98 -4.97
CA ASN A 149 8.09 7.36 -5.06
C ASN A 149 7.64 8.00 -6.38
N ALA A 150 7.14 9.25 -6.33
CA ALA A 150 6.61 9.94 -7.50
C ALA A 150 7.62 10.09 -8.65
N LYS A 151 8.92 10.14 -8.33
CA LYS A 151 10.01 10.35 -9.32
C LYS A 151 10.51 9.04 -9.95
N GLU A 152 10.20 7.89 -9.35
CA GLU A 152 10.68 6.60 -9.85
C GLU A 152 9.72 6.02 -10.89
N ILE A 153 10.27 5.24 -11.83
CA ILE A 153 9.50 4.57 -12.88
C ILE A 153 9.03 3.22 -12.35
N CYS A 154 7.74 2.93 -12.48
CA CYS A 154 7.19 1.61 -12.22
C CYS A 154 7.51 0.67 -13.39
N LEU A 155 8.29 -0.38 -13.15
CA LEU A 155 8.65 -1.37 -14.19
C LEU A 155 7.62 -2.51 -14.26
N THR A 156 6.77 -2.66 -13.25
CA THR A 156 5.73 -3.70 -13.17
C THR A 156 4.36 -3.10 -12.93
N ILE A 157 3.32 -3.87 -13.28
CA ILE A 157 1.92 -3.50 -13.00
C ILE A 157 1.68 -3.41 -11.50
N GLU A 158 2.25 -4.33 -10.73
CA GLU A 158 2.15 -4.39 -9.27
C GLU A 158 2.68 -3.09 -8.63
N ALA A 159 3.85 -2.61 -9.07
CA ALA A 159 4.41 -1.35 -8.59
C ALA A 159 3.53 -0.14 -8.97
N GLY A 160 3.03 -0.10 -10.20
CA GLY A 160 2.12 0.95 -10.66
C GLY A 160 0.82 0.99 -9.87
N VAL A 161 0.26 -0.19 -9.56
CA VAL A 161 -0.96 -0.33 -8.74
C VAL A 161 -0.74 0.18 -7.33
N LEU A 162 0.38 -0.18 -6.68
CA LEU A 162 0.71 0.35 -5.35
C LEU A 162 0.82 1.88 -5.35
N LYS A 163 1.59 2.43 -6.30
CA LYS A 163 1.80 3.88 -6.43
C LYS A 163 0.50 4.66 -6.59
N VAL A 164 -0.42 4.16 -7.42
CA VAL A 164 -1.73 4.78 -7.60
C VAL A 164 -2.61 4.60 -6.37
N ALA A 165 -2.61 3.42 -5.76
CA ALA A 165 -3.41 3.14 -4.56
C ALA A 165 -3.00 4.01 -3.38
N ASP A 166 -1.70 4.25 -3.18
CA ASP A 166 -1.18 5.16 -2.16
C ASP A 166 -1.64 6.62 -2.44
N ALA A 167 -1.51 7.07 -3.69
CA ALA A 167 -1.94 8.41 -4.09
C ALA A 167 -3.46 8.64 -3.95
N LEU A 168 -4.27 7.59 -4.00
CA LEU A 168 -5.73 7.68 -3.85
C LEU A 168 -6.20 7.78 -2.39
N ASP A 169 -5.34 7.54 -1.41
CA ASP A 169 -5.69 7.77 0.00
C ASP A 169 -5.59 9.26 0.35
N MET A 170 -6.50 10.05 -0.22
CA MET A 170 -6.54 11.51 -0.16
C MET A 170 -7.82 12.08 0.47
N THR A 171 -8.65 11.27 1.12
CA THR A 171 -9.91 11.71 1.71
C THR A 171 -9.72 12.53 3.00
N GLU A 172 -10.76 13.25 3.40
CA GLU A 172 -10.79 14.15 4.57
C GLU A 172 -10.23 13.50 5.86
N GLY A 173 -10.55 12.21 6.07
CA GLY A 173 -10.11 11.48 7.27
C GLY A 173 -8.59 11.42 7.45
N ARG A 174 -7.80 11.45 6.35
CA ARG A 174 -6.33 11.43 6.38
C ARG A 174 -5.72 12.76 6.83
N SER A 175 -6.33 13.89 6.51
CA SER A 175 -5.81 15.24 6.80
C SER A 175 -6.39 15.87 8.07
N ARG A 176 -7.39 15.25 8.70
CA ARG A 176 -8.09 15.77 9.84
C ARG A 176 -7.18 16.15 11.02
N ILE A 177 -6.26 15.25 11.40
CA ILE A 177 -5.38 15.47 12.56
C ILE A 177 -4.42 16.66 12.34
N PRO A 178 -3.69 16.81 11.21
CA PRO A 178 -2.88 17.97 10.93
C PRO A 178 -3.68 19.28 10.95
N PHE A 179 -4.90 19.29 10.42
CA PHE A 179 -5.77 20.45 10.40
C PHE A 179 -6.23 20.85 11.82
N GLU A 180 -6.70 19.91 12.62
CA GLU A 180 -7.09 20.14 14.02
C GLU A 180 -5.93 20.68 14.88
N LYS A 181 -4.68 20.32 14.55
CA LYS A 181 -3.45 20.86 15.18
C LYS A 181 -3.04 22.23 14.62
N GLY A 182 -3.85 22.88 13.78
CA GLY A 182 -3.58 24.21 13.20
C GLY A 182 -2.48 24.26 12.15
N ARG A 183 -2.05 23.11 11.63
CA ARG A 183 -1.04 23.00 10.55
C ARG A 183 -1.74 22.97 9.19
N VAL A 184 -2.26 24.12 8.77
CA VAL A 184 -2.93 24.27 7.48
C VAL A 184 -1.89 24.43 6.39
N ASN A 185 -1.84 23.50 5.44
CA ASN A 185 -1.07 23.61 4.21
C ASN A 185 -1.96 23.24 3.00
N ILE A 186 -1.46 23.46 1.78
CA ILE A 186 -2.24 23.21 0.57
C ILE A 186 -2.72 21.75 0.45
N HIS A 187 -1.93 20.80 0.97
CA HIS A 187 -2.30 19.39 0.96
C HIS A 187 -3.43 19.05 1.94
N SER A 188 -3.43 19.67 3.13
CA SER A 188 -4.52 19.49 4.11
C SER A 188 -5.83 20.13 3.65
N ILE A 189 -5.76 21.28 2.96
CA ILE A 189 -6.93 21.93 2.36
C ILE A 189 -7.48 21.08 1.19
N SER A 190 -6.60 20.60 0.31
CA SER A 190 -7.02 19.75 -0.83
C SER A 190 -7.66 18.44 -0.38
N ALA A 191 -7.14 17.82 0.69
CA ALA A 191 -7.72 16.59 1.21
C ALA A 191 -9.11 16.80 1.86
N GLN A 192 -9.39 17.98 2.40
CA GLN A 192 -10.74 18.31 2.88
C GLN A 192 -11.76 18.53 1.74
N ALA A 193 -11.28 18.83 0.54
CA ALA A 193 -12.14 18.98 -0.63
C ALA A 193 -12.59 17.64 -1.24
N VAL A 194 -12.02 16.50 -0.81
CA VAL A 194 -12.35 15.17 -1.32
C VAL A 194 -13.22 14.42 -0.30
N ASP A 195 -14.49 14.22 -0.65
CA ASP A 195 -15.45 13.46 0.16
C ASP A 195 -15.23 11.95 0.05
N SER A 196 -15.16 11.44 -1.19
CA SER A 196 -14.89 10.02 -1.41
C SER A 196 -14.03 9.74 -2.64
N VAL A 197 -13.36 8.59 -2.61
CA VAL A 197 -12.62 8.03 -3.74
C VAL A 197 -13.07 6.59 -3.95
N ASP A 198 -13.68 6.32 -5.10
CA ASP A 198 -14.16 5.01 -5.48
C ASP A 198 -13.38 4.45 -6.66
N ILE A 199 -13.01 3.17 -6.56
CA ILE A 199 -12.37 2.41 -7.64
C ILE A 199 -13.43 1.49 -8.22
N GLU A 200 -13.79 1.68 -9.47
CA GLU A 200 -14.86 0.95 -10.16
C GLU A 200 -14.33 0.25 -11.42
N LYS A 201 -15.12 -0.69 -11.93
CA LYS A 201 -14.91 -1.24 -13.27
C LYS A 201 -15.20 -0.16 -14.30
N GLY A 202 -14.26 0.09 -15.18
CA GLY A 202 -14.43 1.04 -16.27
C GLY A 202 -15.11 0.40 -17.50
N GLU A 203 -15.63 1.25 -18.38
CA GLU A 203 -16.26 0.83 -19.65
C GLU A 203 -15.23 0.71 -20.77
N LYS A 204 -14.38 1.73 -20.94
CA LYS A 204 -13.35 1.81 -22.01
C LYS A 204 -11.97 1.34 -21.56
N LYS A 205 -11.69 1.47 -20.28
CA LYS A 205 -10.47 1.01 -19.61
C LYS A 205 -10.86 0.12 -18.44
N PRO A 206 -10.00 -0.81 -18.02
CA PRO A 206 -10.33 -1.75 -16.95
C PRO A 206 -10.74 -1.09 -15.62
N VAL A 207 -10.14 0.06 -15.30
CA VAL A 207 -10.36 0.78 -14.04
C VAL A 207 -10.93 2.16 -14.33
N LYS A 208 -11.93 2.55 -13.54
CA LYS A 208 -12.48 3.91 -13.44
C LYS A 208 -12.26 4.40 -12.00
N LEU A 209 -11.72 5.59 -11.86
CA LEU A 209 -11.61 6.28 -10.59
C LEU A 209 -12.70 7.35 -10.52
N VAL A 210 -13.48 7.33 -9.44
CA VAL A 210 -14.52 8.33 -9.16
C VAL A 210 -14.10 9.11 -7.91
N ILE A 211 -13.86 10.40 -8.07
CA ILE A 211 -13.47 11.30 -6.99
C ILE A 211 -14.63 12.26 -6.79
N THR A 212 -15.26 12.18 -5.62
CA THR A 212 -16.36 13.08 -5.24
C THR A 212 -15.79 14.20 -4.40
N LEU A 213 -16.10 15.43 -4.80
CA LEU A 213 -15.67 16.62 -4.07
C LEU A 213 -16.75 17.02 -3.06
N ALA A 214 -16.32 17.43 -1.87
CA ALA A 214 -17.21 17.99 -0.86
C ALA A 214 -17.79 19.33 -1.35
N ASN A 215 -19.09 19.55 -1.15
CA ASN A 215 -19.76 20.82 -1.45
C ASN A 215 -19.39 21.86 -0.38
N SER A 216 -18.17 22.29 -0.34
CA SER A 216 -17.73 23.45 0.43
C SER A 216 -17.16 24.47 -0.54
N ALA A 217 -18.09 25.13 -1.23
CA ALA A 217 -17.78 26.41 -1.87
C ALA A 217 -17.98 27.51 -0.88
#